data_4b981a3e6a79d82d056082e444e4fdb2
#
_entry.id   4b981a3e6a79d82d056082e444e4fdb2
#
_cell.length_a   1.000
_cell.length_b   1.000
_cell.length_c   1.000
_cell.angle_alpha   90.00
_cell.angle_beta   90.00
_cell.angle_gamma   90.00
#
_symmetry.space_group_name_H-M   'P 1'
#
loop_
_entity.id
_entity.type
_entity.pdbx_description
1 polymer ?
#
loop_
_entity_poly.entity_id
_entity_poly.type
_entity_poly.pdbx_seq_one_letter_code
_entity_poly.pdbx_strand_id
1 'polypeptide(L)'
;IFFELFDKINHRDKKLVLRDYHADNLMVIADQSGENAVGLLDFQDAVLGSAAYDLVSLLEDARRDVDPDLALDLLEYYLARGKVTDKLQFKNEYKILSLQRNIKINIITITKNRNQPILN
;
A
#
# COMPACT_ATOMS: atom_id res chain seq x y z
N ILE A 1 7.80 14.87 -15.19
CA ILE A 1 6.49 14.66 -14.51
C ILE A 1 6.61 13.60 -13.42
N PHE A 2 7.11 12.38 -13.70
CA PHE A 2 7.21 11.32 -12.68
C PHE A 2 8.11 11.69 -11.50
N PHE A 3 9.32 12.18 -11.75
CA PHE A 3 10.26 12.60 -10.71
C PHE A 3 9.72 13.77 -9.87
N GLU A 4 9.05 14.73 -10.48
CA GLU A 4 8.40 15.85 -9.79
C GLU A 4 7.28 15.41 -8.84
N LEU A 5 6.59 14.29 -9.14
CA LEU A 5 5.58 13.73 -8.25
C LEU A 5 6.21 13.11 -7.00
N PHE A 6 7.37 12.44 -7.14
CA PHE A 6 8.09 11.88 -6.00
C PHE A 6 8.67 12.93 -5.07
N ASP A 7 9.08 14.08 -5.59
CA ASP A 7 9.56 15.19 -4.78
C ASP A 7 8.47 15.76 -3.86
N LYS A 8 7.20 15.48 -4.14
CA LYS A 8 6.07 15.87 -3.29
C LYS A 8 5.85 14.93 -2.10
N ILE A 9 6.52 13.79 -2.05
CA ILE A 9 6.46 12.90 -0.89
C ILE A 9 7.27 13.53 0.24
N ASN A 10 6.64 13.62 1.43
CA ASN A 10 7.29 14.20 2.58
C ASN A 10 8.41 13.29 3.10
N HIS A 11 9.66 13.69 2.88
CA HIS A 11 10.82 12.95 3.37
C HIS A 11 11.15 13.23 4.86
N ARG A 12 10.44 14.14 5.52
CA ARG A 12 10.73 14.53 6.91
C ARG A 12 10.04 13.65 7.94
N ASP A 13 8.84 13.16 7.64
CA ASP A 13 8.04 12.30 8.54
C ASP A 13 8.03 10.84 8.05
N LYS A 14 9.23 10.24 8.01
CA LYS A 14 9.37 8.83 7.63
C LYS A 14 8.91 7.92 8.76
N LYS A 15 8.15 6.90 8.40
CA LYS A 15 7.72 5.81 9.27
C LYS A 15 8.35 4.49 8.82
N LEU A 16 8.29 3.48 9.68
CA LEU A 16 8.60 2.12 9.27
C LEU A 16 7.58 1.67 8.24
N VAL A 17 8.05 1.26 7.08
CA VAL A 17 7.28 0.72 5.96
C VAL A 17 7.66 -0.74 5.78
N LEU A 18 6.69 -1.63 5.86
CA LEU A 18 6.89 -3.08 5.77
C LEU A 18 7.09 -3.55 4.32
N ARG A 19 6.66 -2.76 3.34
CA ARG A 19 6.74 -2.97 1.89
C ARG A 19 5.77 -4.00 1.35
N ASP A 20 5.76 -5.20 1.91
CA ASP A 20 4.89 -6.29 1.50
C ASP A 20 3.67 -6.44 2.44
N TYR A 21 3.09 -5.29 2.83
CA TYR A 21 1.93 -5.22 3.71
C TYR A 21 0.65 -5.45 2.90
N HIS A 22 0.29 -6.72 2.77
CA HIS A 22 -0.92 -7.16 2.08
C HIS A 22 -1.55 -8.35 2.82
N ALA A 23 -2.79 -8.70 2.47
CA ALA A 23 -3.58 -9.65 3.23
C ALA A 23 -2.92 -11.05 3.41
N ASP A 24 -2.10 -11.50 2.43
CA ASP A 24 -1.43 -12.81 2.53
C ASP A 24 -0.29 -12.82 3.56
N ASN A 25 0.22 -11.63 3.94
CA ASN A 25 1.24 -11.45 4.97
C ASN A 25 0.64 -11.06 6.34
N LEU A 26 -0.68 -11.14 6.47
CA LEU A 26 -1.40 -10.94 7.71
C LEU A 26 -2.00 -12.26 8.16
N MET A 27 -1.84 -12.60 9.44
CA MET A 27 -2.46 -13.77 10.01
C MET A 27 -3.31 -13.42 11.22
N VAL A 28 -4.41 -14.13 11.39
CA VAL A 28 -5.24 -14.02 12.57
C VAL A 28 -4.66 -14.91 13.67
N ILE A 29 -4.40 -14.32 14.82
CA ILE A 29 -3.92 -15.04 16.00
C ILE A 29 -5.15 -15.44 16.83
N ALA A 30 -5.36 -16.74 16.97
CA ALA A 30 -6.45 -17.28 17.77
C ALA A 30 -6.34 -16.83 19.23
N ASP A 31 -7.49 -16.66 19.88
CA ASP A 31 -7.59 -16.29 21.29
C ASP A 31 -7.05 -14.89 21.64
N GLN A 32 -6.74 -14.06 20.64
CA GLN A 32 -6.37 -12.66 20.80
C GLN A 32 -7.48 -11.73 20.31
N SER A 33 -7.48 -10.49 20.77
CA SER A 33 -8.43 -9.46 20.37
C SER A 33 -7.77 -8.11 20.06
N GLY A 34 -8.47 -7.27 19.30
CA GLY A 34 -7.97 -5.96 18.90
C GLY A 34 -6.69 -6.07 18.05
N GLU A 35 -5.74 -5.20 18.29
CA GLU A 35 -4.49 -5.15 17.53
C GLU A 35 -3.63 -6.40 17.71
N ASN A 36 -3.74 -7.08 18.85
CA ASN A 36 -3.01 -8.31 19.14
C ASN A 36 -3.51 -9.53 18.34
N ALA A 37 -4.70 -9.44 17.77
CA ALA A 37 -5.26 -10.50 16.94
C ALA A 37 -4.64 -10.59 15.54
N VAL A 38 -3.77 -9.65 15.18
CA VAL A 38 -3.12 -9.60 13.86
C VAL A 38 -1.63 -9.83 13.99
N GLY A 39 -1.14 -10.91 13.38
CA GLY A 39 0.29 -11.17 13.21
C GLY A 39 0.79 -10.67 11.86
N LEU A 40 2.03 -10.20 11.83
CA LEU A 40 2.71 -9.73 10.63
C LEU A 40 3.75 -10.76 10.19
N LEU A 41 3.76 -11.07 8.90
CA LEU A 41 4.75 -11.92 8.25
C LEU A 41 5.55 -11.10 7.25
N ASP A 42 6.73 -11.63 6.89
CA ASP A 42 7.55 -11.13 5.77
C ASP A 42 7.94 -9.65 5.89
N PHE A 43 8.40 -9.25 7.09
CA PHE A 43 8.73 -7.85 7.41
C PHE A 43 10.25 -7.56 7.42
N GLN A 44 11.10 -8.52 7.03
CA GLN A 44 12.56 -8.37 7.08
C GLN A 44 13.11 -7.30 6.12
N ASP A 45 12.35 -6.97 5.05
CA ASP A 45 12.72 -5.95 4.07
C ASP A 45 12.15 -4.55 4.40
N ALA A 46 11.74 -4.34 5.65
CA ALA A 46 11.20 -3.08 6.11
C ALA A 46 12.21 -1.92 5.98
N VAL A 47 11.72 -0.76 5.60
CA VAL A 47 12.51 0.46 5.37
C VAL A 47 11.85 1.68 5.99
N LEU A 48 12.55 2.81 6.04
CA LEU A 48 11.95 4.10 6.39
C LEU A 48 11.39 4.76 5.13
N GLY A 49 10.11 5.11 5.16
CA GLY A 49 9.41 5.71 4.02
C GLY A 49 8.11 6.40 4.41
N SER A 50 7.27 6.71 3.41
CA SER A 50 5.94 7.26 3.65
C SER A 50 5.02 6.21 4.24
N ALA A 51 4.33 6.55 5.34
CA ALA A 51 3.33 5.70 5.97
C ALA A 51 2.16 5.33 5.03
N ALA A 52 1.92 6.12 3.99
CA ALA A 52 0.91 5.83 2.99
C ALA A 52 1.24 4.61 2.13
N TYR A 53 2.51 4.19 2.04
CA TYR A 53 2.94 3.08 1.18
C TYR A 53 2.26 1.76 1.55
N ASP A 54 2.32 1.38 2.81
CA ASP A 54 1.74 0.13 3.29
C ASP A 54 0.21 0.16 3.21
N LEU A 55 -0.40 1.32 3.46
CA LEU A 55 -1.84 1.47 3.34
C LEU A 55 -2.31 1.30 1.89
N VAL A 56 -1.58 1.87 0.91
CA VAL A 56 -1.83 1.62 -0.51
C VAL A 56 -1.68 0.13 -0.84
N SER A 57 -0.65 -0.52 -0.30
CA SER A 57 -0.40 -1.95 -0.53
C SER A 57 -1.54 -2.82 -0.04
N LEU A 58 -2.17 -2.46 1.08
CA LEU A 58 -3.29 -3.20 1.67
C LEU A 58 -4.62 -2.90 0.96
N LEU A 59 -4.91 -1.62 0.74
CA LEU A 59 -6.22 -1.17 0.25
C LEU A 59 -6.37 -1.28 -1.28
N GLU A 60 -5.26 -1.29 -2.01
CA GLU A 60 -5.24 -1.40 -3.47
C GLU A 60 -4.42 -2.63 -3.91
N ASP A 61 -4.61 -3.76 -3.23
CA ASP A 61 -3.91 -5.00 -3.57
C ASP A 61 -4.41 -5.54 -4.92
N ALA A 62 -3.52 -5.56 -5.91
CA ALA A 62 -3.82 -6.06 -7.25
C ALA A 62 -4.19 -7.55 -7.31
N ARG A 63 -3.98 -8.30 -6.24
CA ARG A 63 -4.30 -9.72 -6.12
C ARG A 63 -5.70 -9.98 -5.57
N ARG A 64 -6.35 -8.94 -5.05
CA ARG A 64 -7.67 -9.03 -4.41
C ARG A 64 -8.51 -7.82 -4.79
N ASP A 65 -9.78 -8.07 -5.09
CA ASP A 65 -10.75 -7.00 -5.26
C ASP A 65 -11.14 -6.48 -3.87
N VAL A 66 -10.57 -5.35 -3.48
CA VAL A 66 -10.99 -4.62 -2.28
C VAL A 66 -12.15 -3.70 -2.68
N ASP A 67 -13.26 -3.82 -1.97
CA ASP A 67 -14.41 -2.95 -2.20
C ASP A 67 -14.00 -1.47 -2.03
N PRO A 68 -14.30 -0.59 -3.01
CA PRO A 68 -13.88 0.81 -2.97
C PRO A 68 -14.42 1.59 -1.77
N ASP A 69 -15.65 1.31 -1.33
CA ASP A 69 -16.25 1.98 -0.18
C ASP A 69 -15.55 1.54 1.11
N LEU A 70 -15.25 0.24 1.24
CA LEU A 70 -14.45 -0.28 2.35
C LEU A 70 -13.05 0.32 2.37
N ALA A 71 -12.39 0.44 1.23
CA ALA A 71 -11.07 1.05 1.13
C ALA A 71 -11.08 2.51 1.59
N LEU A 72 -12.11 3.26 1.20
CA LEU A 72 -12.29 4.65 1.63
C LEU A 72 -12.53 4.75 3.14
N ASP A 73 -13.41 3.92 3.69
CA ASP A 73 -13.72 3.88 5.11
C ASP A 73 -12.46 3.56 5.94
N LEU A 74 -11.65 2.60 5.50
CA LEU A 74 -10.41 2.24 6.17
C LEU A 74 -9.35 3.34 6.08
N LEU A 75 -9.26 4.06 4.96
CA LEU A 75 -8.40 5.22 4.82
C LEU A 75 -8.80 6.34 5.81
N GLU A 76 -10.07 6.66 5.88
CA GLU A 76 -10.58 7.68 6.82
C GLU A 76 -10.40 7.23 8.29
N TYR A 77 -10.63 5.95 8.59
CA TYR A 77 -10.37 5.38 9.90
C TYR A 77 -8.89 5.53 10.30
N TYR A 78 -7.97 5.22 9.38
CA TYR A 78 -6.53 5.41 9.59
C TYR A 78 -6.19 6.87 9.87
N LEU A 79 -6.73 7.81 9.09
CA LEU A 79 -6.50 9.25 9.25
C LEU A 79 -7.11 9.81 10.55
N ALA A 80 -8.16 9.20 11.06
CA ALA A 80 -8.79 9.59 12.32
C ALA A 80 -8.00 9.10 13.54
N ARG A 81 -7.45 7.89 13.49
CA ARG A 81 -6.76 7.23 14.61
C ARG A 81 -5.24 7.27 14.53
N GLY A 82 -4.71 7.32 13.32
CA GLY A 82 -3.25 7.43 13.10
C GLY A 82 -2.73 8.78 13.59
N LYS A 83 -1.47 8.79 14.03
CA LYS A 83 -0.77 10.03 14.40
C LYS A 83 -0.34 10.81 13.14
N VAL A 84 -1.30 11.06 12.24
CA VAL A 84 -1.08 11.79 10.99
C VAL A 84 -1.26 13.28 11.29
N THR A 85 -0.18 14.03 11.25
CA THR A 85 -0.19 15.47 11.56
C THR A 85 -0.74 16.31 10.41
N ASP A 86 -0.42 15.95 9.17
CA ASP A 86 -0.91 16.60 7.95
C ASP A 86 -1.70 15.61 7.10
N LYS A 87 -3.02 15.62 7.28
CA LYS A 87 -3.93 14.71 6.55
C LYS A 87 -3.98 15.01 5.04
N LEU A 88 -3.83 16.28 4.66
CA LEU A 88 -3.84 16.66 3.23
C LEU A 88 -2.59 16.14 2.54
N GLN A 89 -1.43 16.34 3.15
CA GLN A 89 -0.16 15.81 2.64
C GLN A 89 -0.21 14.29 2.55
N PHE A 90 -0.70 13.60 3.57
CA PHE A 90 -0.86 12.15 3.56
C PHE A 90 -1.74 11.66 2.40
N LYS A 91 -2.91 12.30 2.19
CA LYS A 91 -3.81 11.96 1.07
C LYS A 91 -3.15 12.19 -0.29
N ASN A 92 -2.33 13.21 -0.43
CA ASN A 92 -1.57 13.46 -1.65
C ASN A 92 -0.50 12.37 -1.88
N GLU A 93 0.23 11.98 -0.84
CA GLU A 93 1.20 10.88 -0.89
C GLU A 93 0.52 9.55 -1.25
N TYR A 94 -0.62 9.26 -0.61
CA TYR A 94 -1.42 8.08 -0.92
C TYR A 94 -1.78 8.02 -2.42
N LYS A 95 -2.29 9.11 -2.99
CA LYS A 95 -2.65 9.18 -4.41
C LYS A 95 -1.45 9.00 -5.34
N ILE A 96 -0.29 9.58 -5.00
CA ILE A 96 0.94 9.45 -5.80
C ILE A 96 1.41 7.98 -5.79
N LEU A 97 1.43 7.35 -4.62
CA LEU A 97 1.87 5.97 -4.46
C LEU A 97 0.90 4.96 -5.10
N SER A 98 -0.41 5.22 -5.00
CA SER A 98 -1.46 4.48 -5.70
C SER A 98 -1.25 4.52 -7.22
N LEU A 99 -1.06 5.71 -7.77
CA LEU A 99 -0.80 5.88 -9.21
C LEU A 99 0.46 5.14 -9.64
N GLN A 100 1.55 5.26 -8.90
CA GLN A 100 2.80 4.55 -9.17
C GLN A 100 2.61 3.04 -9.19
N ARG A 101 1.90 2.50 -8.19
CA ARG A 101 1.63 1.06 -8.07
C ARG A 101 0.83 0.56 -9.28
N ASN A 102 -0.24 1.26 -9.64
CA ASN A 102 -1.09 0.89 -10.77
C ASN A 102 -0.32 0.91 -12.10
N ILE A 103 0.53 1.90 -12.33
CA ILE A 103 1.36 1.95 -13.54
C ILE A 103 2.35 0.78 -13.58
N LYS A 104 3.02 0.48 -12.46
CA LYS A 104 3.97 -0.64 -12.37
C LYS A 104 3.29 -1.98 -12.69
N ILE A 105 2.10 -2.22 -12.14
CA ILE A 105 1.32 -3.43 -12.38
C ILE A 105 0.94 -3.55 -13.85
N ASN A 106 0.43 -2.48 -14.45
CA ASN A 106 0.03 -2.48 -15.86
C ASN A 106 1.22 -2.75 -16.79
N ILE A 107 2.39 -2.15 -16.53
CA ILE A 107 3.60 -2.40 -17.32
C ILE A 107 4.02 -3.88 -17.22
N ILE A 108 4.02 -4.46 -16.03
CA ILE A 108 4.39 -5.87 -15.81
C ILE A 108 3.42 -6.79 -16.55
N THR A 109 2.13 -6.51 -16.49
CA THR A 109 1.09 -7.30 -17.17
C THR A 109 1.24 -7.25 -18.69
N ILE A 110 1.48 -6.07 -19.26
CA ILE A 110 1.71 -5.90 -20.69
C ILE A 110 2.96 -6.67 -21.14
N THR A 111 4.03 -6.62 -20.35
CA THR A 111 5.30 -7.30 -20.68
C THR A 111 5.16 -8.83 -20.63
N LYS A 112 4.42 -9.33 -19.64
CA LYS A 112 4.13 -10.78 -19.53
C LYS A 112 3.29 -11.28 -20.71
N ASN A 113 2.27 -10.54 -21.11
CA ASN A 113 1.39 -10.93 -22.22
C ASN A 113 2.12 -10.91 -23.58
N ARG A 114 3.12 -10.04 -23.77
CA ARG A 114 3.96 -10.02 -24.98
C ARG A 114 4.90 -11.22 -25.10
N ASN A 115 5.27 -11.84 -23.98
CA ASN A 115 6.22 -12.96 -23.93
C ASN A 115 5.53 -14.33 -23.91
N GLN A 116 4.20 -14.40 -24.05
CA GLN A 116 3.52 -15.67 -24.25
C GLN A 116 3.68 -16.11 -25.72
N PRO A 117 4.15 -17.34 -25.98
CA PRO A 117 4.21 -17.86 -27.33
C PRO A 117 2.79 -17.95 -27.89
N ILE A 118 2.62 -17.46 -29.12
CA ILE A 118 1.37 -17.67 -29.89
C ILE A 118 1.29 -19.18 -30.14
N LEU A 119 0.45 -19.85 -29.36
CA LEU A 119 0.10 -21.25 -29.63
C LEU A 119 -0.78 -21.24 -30.89
N ASN A 120 -0.15 -21.62 -32.00
CA ASN A 120 -0.86 -21.98 -33.24
C ASN A 120 -1.50 -23.36 -33.11
#